data_1686bcaa9ab3506c0cd595c751100025
#
_entry.id   1686bcaa9ab3506c0cd595c751100025
#
_cell.length_a   1.000
_cell.length_b   1.000
_cell.length_c   1.000
_cell.angle_alpha   90.00
_cell.angle_beta   90.00
_cell.angle_gamma   90.00
#
_symmetry.space_group_name_H-M   'P 1'
#
loop_
_entity.id
_entity.type
_entity.pdbx_description
1 polymer ?
#
loop_
_entity_poly.entity_id
_entity_poly.type
_entity_poly.pdbx_seq_one_letter_code
_entity_poly.pdbx_strand_id
1 'polypeptide(L)'
;MQLQKIKSVIVEDELAAREALKSYIQKYCPQIEIVGEAYNSKEGIALINEIKPELVFLDVEMPFGNAFDVLEGCKDVYFETIFVTAFSQYSLKALNQSAAYYLLKPVSIEELIIAVNKVQQQLQNKELLNRNKIIVENHRNSKPEAQQIILPTLEGFEVAKVQDIIRIKGNGNFSDIYFKNGSKKMVCRFLKYFDDLLDKPFIRVHKSHIININYVLSYNKGGVVVLSDHSEIEISATYKADFLNEFKR
;
A
#
# COMPACT_ATOMS: atom_id res chain seq x y z
N MET A 1 6.00 -26.64 14.58
CA MET A 1 6.41 -25.63 13.61
C MET A 1 6.54 -24.30 14.35
N GLN A 2 7.73 -23.74 14.44
CA GLN A 2 7.88 -22.37 14.95
C GLN A 2 7.23 -21.42 13.93
N LEU A 3 6.20 -20.70 14.36
CA LEU A 3 5.60 -19.65 13.56
C LEU A 3 6.69 -18.59 13.33
N GLN A 4 6.97 -18.27 12.07
CA GLN A 4 7.89 -17.19 11.70
C GLN A 4 7.34 -15.89 12.29
N LYS A 5 8.16 -15.21 13.11
CA LYS A 5 7.77 -13.94 13.70
C LYS A 5 7.81 -12.83 12.67
N ILE A 6 6.88 -11.90 12.78
CA ILE A 6 6.78 -10.70 11.95
C ILE A 6 7.83 -9.69 12.43
N LYS A 7 8.83 -9.40 11.61
CA LYS A 7 9.85 -8.38 11.91
C LYS A 7 9.22 -7.00 11.89
N SER A 8 9.31 -6.28 13.01
CA SER A 8 8.70 -4.96 13.13
C SER A 8 9.67 -3.89 13.61
N VAL A 9 9.38 -2.64 13.23
CA VAL A 9 10.07 -1.44 13.69
C VAL A 9 9.06 -0.52 14.37
N ILE A 10 9.48 0.16 15.43
CA ILE A 10 8.71 1.21 16.10
C ILE A 10 9.36 2.56 15.77
N VAL A 11 8.56 3.51 15.27
CA VAL A 11 8.98 4.90 15.02
C VAL A 11 8.08 5.81 15.85
N GLU A 12 8.62 6.29 16.96
CA GLU A 12 7.89 7.02 18.01
C GLU A 12 8.90 7.87 18.78
N ASP A 13 8.69 9.18 18.86
CA ASP A 13 9.63 10.10 19.52
C ASP A 13 9.45 10.15 21.04
N GLU A 14 8.24 9.94 21.54
CA GLU A 14 7.94 9.97 22.96
C GLU A 14 8.38 8.68 23.65
N LEU A 15 9.40 8.77 24.51
CA LEU A 15 9.97 7.61 25.22
C LEU A 15 8.92 6.79 25.97
N ALA A 16 8.02 7.47 26.70
CA ALA A 16 7.02 6.78 27.51
C ALA A 16 6.01 6.00 26.65
N ALA A 17 5.58 6.58 25.53
CA ALA A 17 4.66 5.93 24.57
C ALA A 17 5.35 4.74 23.88
N ARG A 18 6.60 4.89 23.48
CA ARG A 18 7.40 3.84 22.83
C ARG A 18 7.63 2.65 23.76
N GLU A 19 8.05 2.87 25.01
CA GLU A 19 8.27 1.81 25.99
C GLU A 19 6.97 1.11 26.38
N ALA A 20 5.86 1.84 26.52
CA ALA A 20 4.54 1.26 26.76
C ALA A 20 4.12 0.35 25.61
N LEU A 21 4.19 0.84 24.36
CA LEU A 21 3.86 0.07 23.17
C LEU A 21 4.73 -1.18 23.05
N LYS A 22 6.04 -1.06 23.25
CA LYS A 22 6.99 -2.17 23.25
C LYS A 22 6.64 -3.24 24.28
N SER A 23 6.32 -2.81 25.51
CA SER A 23 5.90 -3.70 26.60
C SER A 23 4.61 -4.45 26.24
N TYR A 24 3.62 -3.77 25.66
CA TYR A 24 2.36 -4.40 25.24
C TYR A 24 2.57 -5.38 24.08
N ILE A 25 3.38 -5.03 23.08
CA ILE A 25 3.73 -5.94 21.98
C ILE A 25 4.40 -7.20 22.51
N GLN A 26 5.43 -7.06 23.36
CA GLN A 26 6.17 -8.19 23.91
C GLN A 26 5.28 -9.13 24.74
N LYS A 27 4.32 -8.57 25.47
CA LYS A 27 3.47 -9.33 26.39
C LYS A 27 2.26 -9.96 25.69
N TYR A 28 1.65 -9.30 24.72
CA TYR A 28 0.36 -9.66 24.17
C TYR A 28 0.39 -10.04 22.69
N CYS A 29 1.50 -9.78 21.97
CA CYS A 29 1.64 -10.06 20.56
C CYS A 29 2.89 -10.93 20.27
N PRO A 30 2.92 -12.21 20.73
CA PRO A 30 4.11 -13.06 20.62
C PRO A 30 4.55 -13.36 19.20
N GLN A 31 3.69 -13.14 18.20
CA GLN A 31 3.97 -13.24 16.78
C GLN A 31 4.81 -12.08 16.23
N ILE A 32 5.01 -10.99 16.99
CA ILE A 32 5.82 -9.84 16.60
C ILE A 32 7.23 -9.94 17.18
N GLU A 33 8.21 -9.58 16.35
CA GLU A 33 9.60 -9.37 16.76
C GLU A 33 9.99 -7.93 16.47
N ILE A 34 10.25 -7.15 17.53
CA ILE A 34 10.74 -5.79 17.39
C ILE A 34 12.23 -5.85 17.08
N VAL A 35 12.61 -5.47 15.86
CA VAL A 35 13.99 -5.53 15.35
C VAL A 35 14.66 -4.16 15.28
N GLY A 36 13.93 -3.08 15.59
CA GLY A 36 14.50 -1.74 15.63
C GLY A 36 13.52 -0.69 16.16
N GLU A 37 14.08 0.41 16.62
CA GLU A 37 13.37 1.57 17.17
C GLU A 37 13.99 2.85 16.60
N ALA A 38 13.16 3.84 16.25
CA ALA A 38 13.61 5.16 15.81
C ALA A 38 12.81 6.25 16.53
N TYR A 39 13.43 7.41 16.70
CA TYR A 39 12.95 8.49 17.56
C TYR A 39 12.51 9.73 16.79
N ASN A 40 12.53 9.66 15.47
CA ASN A 40 12.08 10.72 14.57
C ASN A 40 11.95 10.18 13.14
N SER A 41 11.37 10.99 12.26
CA SER A 41 11.11 10.59 10.86
C SER A 41 12.38 10.25 10.09
N LYS A 42 13.50 10.97 10.28
CA LYS A 42 14.75 10.73 9.55
C LYS A 42 15.41 9.41 9.94
N GLU A 43 15.47 9.13 11.23
CA GLU A 43 15.97 7.84 11.74
C GLU A 43 15.05 6.69 11.30
N GLY A 44 13.73 6.90 11.35
CA GLY A 44 12.75 5.94 10.88
C GLY A 44 12.96 5.56 9.42
N ILE A 45 13.15 6.55 8.54
CA ILE A 45 13.44 6.32 7.11
C ILE A 45 14.74 5.50 6.94
N ALA A 46 15.81 5.88 7.61
CA ALA A 46 17.10 5.19 7.52
C ALA A 46 16.96 3.72 7.97
N LEU A 47 16.36 3.51 9.14
CA LEU A 47 16.19 2.21 9.77
C LEU A 47 15.30 1.28 8.94
N ILE A 48 14.16 1.78 8.42
CA ILE A 48 13.24 1.00 7.60
C ILE A 48 13.89 0.58 6.27
N ASN A 49 14.64 1.48 5.63
CA ASN A 49 15.34 1.16 4.39
C ASN A 49 16.46 0.14 4.59
N GLU A 50 17.13 0.13 5.75
CA GLU A 50 18.18 -0.82 6.12
C GLU A 50 17.60 -2.19 6.46
N ILE A 51 16.65 -2.24 7.42
CA ILE A 51 16.11 -3.48 7.98
C ILE A 51 15.08 -4.15 7.05
N LYS A 52 14.31 -3.34 6.30
CA LYS A 52 13.18 -3.79 5.48
C LYS A 52 12.18 -4.65 6.28
N PRO A 53 11.58 -4.08 7.34
CA PRO A 53 10.66 -4.81 8.20
C PRO A 53 9.38 -5.17 7.45
N GLU A 54 8.59 -6.11 8.01
CA GLU A 54 7.28 -6.48 7.50
C GLU A 54 6.16 -5.60 8.07
N LEU A 55 6.39 -5.00 9.26
CA LEU A 55 5.44 -4.14 9.97
C LEU A 55 6.16 -2.95 10.57
N VAL A 56 5.54 -1.77 10.50
CA VAL A 56 5.99 -0.56 11.17
C VAL A 56 4.88 -0.02 12.07
N PHE A 57 5.17 0.16 13.34
CA PHE A 57 4.36 0.98 14.24
C PHE A 57 4.87 2.40 14.12
N LEU A 58 3.99 3.34 13.73
CA LEU A 58 4.41 4.66 13.28
C LEU A 58 3.56 5.74 13.93
N ASP A 59 4.18 6.62 14.69
CA ASP A 59 3.50 7.84 15.14
C ASP A 59 3.27 8.79 13.96
N VAL A 60 2.15 9.50 14.01
CA VAL A 60 1.76 10.46 12.98
C VAL A 60 2.55 11.74 13.10
N GLU A 61 2.75 12.25 14.30
CA GLU A 61 3.50 13.48 14.56
C GLU A 61 4.83 13.19 15.26
N MET A 62 5.90 13.58 14.61
CA MET A 62 7.25 13.39 15.13
C MET A 62 8.15 14.58 14.76
N PRO A 63 9.24 14.83 15.52
CA PRO A 63 10.26 15.80 15.14
C PRO A 63 10.84 15.54 13.75
N PHE A 64 11.13 16.62 13.03
CA PHE A 64 11.76 16.64 11.69
C PHE A 64 10.90 16.06 10.56
N GLY A 65 9.59 15.94 10.77
CA GLY A 65 8.62 15.47 9.79
C GLY A 65 7.46 14.73 10.45
N ASN A 66 6.74 13.95 9.66
CA ASN A 66 5.57 13.20 10.10
C ASN A 66 5.58 11.79 9.48
N ALA A 67 4.56 10.99 9.80
CA ALA A 67 4.42 9.65 9.26
C ALA A 67 4.42 9.61 7.73
N PHE A 68 3.86 10.61 7.06
CA PHE A 68 3.79 10.63 5.59
C PHE A 68 5.18 10.83 4.97
N ASP A 69 6.05 11.62 5.62
CA ASP A 69 7.43 11.79 5.19
C ASP A 69 8.21 10.46 5.31
N VAL A 70 7.96 9.69 6.39
CA VAL A 70 8.54 8.34 6.57
C VAL A 70 8.07 7.42 5.44
N LEU A 71 6.78 7.42 5.15
CA LEU A 71 6.21 6.56 4.12
C LEU A 71 6.71 6.94 2.72
N GLU A 72 6.88 8.23 2.43
CA GLU A 72 7.45 8.71 1.16
C GLU A 72 8.95 8.37 1.03
N GLY A 73 9.69 8.52 2.14
CA GLY A 73 11.13 8.18 2.20
C GLY A 73 11.41 6.68 2.09
N CYS A 74 10.40 5.83 2.33
CA CYS A 74 10.48 4.36 2.27
C CYS A 74 9.67 3.75 1.11
N LYS A 75 9.37 4.51 0.05
CA LYS A 75 8.51 4.09 -1.07
C LYS A 75 8.94 2.81 -1.80
N ASP A 76 10.21 2.44 -1.69
CA ASP A 76 10.78 1.25 -2.32
C ASP A 76 10.84 0.04 -1.38
N VAL A 77 10.36 0.18 -0.13
CA VAL A 77 10.29 -0.88 0.88
C VAL A 77 8.84 -1.26 1.14
N TYR A 78 8.55 -2.55 1.12
CA TYR A 78 7.21 -3.07 1.41
C TYR A 78 7.07 -3.41 2.89
N PHE A 79 6.15 -2.77 3.57
CA PHE A 79 5.75 -3.08 4.96
C PHE A 79 4.29 -2.70 5.20
N GLU A 80 3.67 -3.35 6.14
CA GLU A 80 2.37 -2.95 6.68
C GLU A 80 2.60 -1.87 7.75
N THR A 81 1.62 -0.99 7.97
CA THR A 81 1.73 0.10 8.93
C THR A 81 0.58 0.06 9.93
N ILE A 82 0.91 0.14 11.22
CA ILE A 82 -0.02 0.46 12.29
C ILE A 82 0.34 1.86 12.79
N PHE A 83 -0.55 2.83 12.56
CA PHE A 83 -0.36 4.17 13.11
C PHE A 83 -0.71 4.18 14.59
N VAL A 84 0.13 4.86 15.40
CA VAL A 84 -0.08 5.04 16.84
C VAL A 84 -0.04 6.53 17.11
N THR A 85 -1.18 7.17 17.44
CA THR A 85 -1.27 8.63 17.45
C THR A 85 -2.20 9.16 18.55
N ALA A 86 -1.93 10.38 19.02
CA ALA A 86 -2.81 11.12 19.90
C ALA A 86 -3.99 11.81 19.19
N PHE A 87 -4.00 11.81 17.85
CA PHE A 87 -5.05 12.48 17.06
C PHE A 87 -6.42 11.80 17.20
N SER A 88 -7.42 12.58 17.55
CA SER A 88 -8.81 12.11 17.66
C SER A 88 -9.39 11.69 16.30
N GLN A 89 -10.36 10.76 16.33
CA GLN A 89 -11.02 10.14 15.17
C GLN A 89 -11.58 11.12 14.11
N TYR A 90 -11.76 12.40 14.41
CA TYR A 90 -12.29 13.39 13.46
C TYR A 90 -11.28 13.79 12.37
N SER A 91 -10.00 13.86 12.71
CA SER A 91 -8.94 14.10 11.72
C SER A 91 -8.60 12.84 10.93
N LEU A 92 -8.84 11.67 11.53
CA LEU A 92 -8.61 10.35 10.94
C LEU A 92 -9.72 9.90 9.99
N LYS A 93 -10.95 10.47 10.04
CA LYS A 93 -12.02 10.14 9.07
C LYS A 93 -11.63 10.45 7.63
N ALA A 94 -10.79 11.44 7.40
CA ALA A 94 -10.23 11.71 6.07
C ALA A 94 -9.14 10.69 5.67
N LEU A 95 -8.47 10.09 6.65
CA LEU A 95 -7.44 9.06 6.48
C LEU A 95 -8.04 7.64 6.55
N ASN A 96 -9.16 7.48 7.29
CA ASN A 96 -9.81 6.19 7.56
C ASN A 96 -10.55 5.54 6.38
N GLN A 97 -10.60 6.16 5.20
CA GLN A 97 -11.15 5.48 4.02
C GLN A 97 -10.18 4.47 3.39
N SER A 98 -9.00 4.27 3.97
CA SER A 98 -7.95 3.54 3.28
C SER A 98 -7.00 2.71 4.15
N ALA A 99 -7.48 2.20 5.29
CA ALA A 99 -6.93 1.05 6.02
C ALA A 99 -5.40 0.96 6.20
N ALA A 100 -4.83 1.90 6.89
CA ALA A 100 -3.83 1.54 7.87
C ALA A 100 -4.56 1.30 9.20
N TYR A 101 -4.09 0.40 10.04
CA TYR A 101 -4.64 0.24 11.37
C TYR A 101 -4.21 1.43 12.22
N TYR A 102 -5.16 1.97 12.99
CA TYR A 102 -4.91 3.09 13.88
C TYR A 102 -5.11 2.66 15.32
N LEU A 103 -4.15 3.03 16.15
CA LEU A 103 -4.25 2.94 17.60
C LEU A 103 -4.20 4.36 18.16
N LEU A 104 -5.22 4.71 18.94
CA LEU A 104 -5.21 5.98 19.64
C LEU A 104 -4.38 5.88 20.92
N LYS A 105 -3.59 6.91 21.22
CA LYS A 105 -2.92 7.05 22.52
C LYS A 105 -3.95 7.56 23.55
N PRO A 106 -4.04 6.97 24.77
CA PRO A 106 -3.23 5.82 25.22
C PRO A 106 -3.68 4.51 24.54
N VAL A 107 -2.71 3.69 24.11
CA VAL A 107 -2.97 2.48 23.34
C VAL A 107 -3.78 1.46 24.14
N SER A 108 -4.93 1.04 23.61
CA SER A 108 -5.71 -0.08 24.14
C SER A 108 -5.05 -1.42 23.76
N ILE A 109 -4.91 -2.32 24.73
CA ILE A 109 -4.33 -3.64 24.52
C ILE A 109 -5.20 -4.46 23.55
N GLU A 110 -6.53 -4.35 23.68
CA GLU A 110 -7.49 -5.05 22.82
C GLU A 110 -7.37 -4.58 21.36
N GLU A 111 -7.30 -3.26 21.14
CA GLU A 111 -7.15 -2.68 19.80
C GLU A 111 -5.81 -3.07 19.17
N LEU A 112 -4.71 -3.09 19.96
CA LEU A 112 -3.40 -3.54 19.51
C LEU A 112 -3.45 -4.98 19.02
N ILE A 113 -4.05 -5.89 19.82
CA ILE A 113 -4.17 -7.30 19.44
C ILE A 113 -4.99 -7.45 18.15
N ILE A 114 -6.10 -6.72 18.02
CA ILE A 114 -6.95 -6.74 16.82
C ILE A 114 -6.15 -6.26 15.60
N ALA A 115 -5.45 -5.14 15.72
CA ALA A 115 -4.64 -4.57 14.63
C ALA A 115 -3.54 -5.54 14.18
N VAL A 116 -2.78 -6.09 15.13
CA VAL A 116 -1.70 -7.05 14.84
C VAL A 116 -2.22 -8.33 14.19
N ASN A 117 -3.33 -8.90 14.67
CA ASN A 117 -3.92 -10.10 14.07
C ASN A 117 -4.38 -9.85 12.64
N LYS A 118 -4.94 -8.69 12.35
CA LYS A 118 -5.34 -8.31 10.99
C LYS A 118 -4.13 -8.15 10.08
N VAL A 119 -3.05 -7.51 10.54
CA VAL A 119 -1.78 -7.42 9.78
C VAL A 119 -1.23 -8.82 9.50
N GLN A 120 -1.22 -9.70 10.49
CA GLN A 120 -0.76 -11.08 10.32
C GLN A 120 -1.56 -11.81 9.24
N GLN A 121 -2.88 -11.68 9.23
CA GLN A 121 -3.75 -12.25 8.19
C GLN A 121 -3.43 -11.68 6.79
N GLN A 122 -3.16 -10.37 6.70
CA GLN A 122 -2.79 -9.74 5.43
C GLN A 122 -1.45 -10.24 4.90
N LEU A 123 -0.45 -10.37 5.76
CA LEU A 123 0.85 -10.92 5.38
C LEU A 123 0.76 -12.37 4.93
N GLN A 124 -0.04 -13.20 5.62
CA GLN A 124 -0.31 -14.59 5.22
C GLN A 124 -1.06 -14.68 3.88
N ASN A 125 -2.05 -13.82 3.66
CA ASN A 125 -2.76 -13.75 2.39
C ASN A 125 -1.85 -13.30 1.23
N LYS A 126 -0.86 -12.44 1.50
CA LYS A 126 0.15 -12.01 0.54
C LYS A 126 1.06 -13.19 0.12
N GLU A 127 1.44 -14.07 1.05
CA GLU A 127 2.15 -15.31 0.72
C GLU A 127 1.31 -16.26 -0.14
N LEU A 128 0.01 -16.41 0.18
CA LEU A 128 -0.92 -17.20 -0.61
C LEU A 128 -1.12 -16.63 -2.02
N LEU A 129 -1.21 -15.31 -2.15
CA LEU A 129 -1.30 -14.64 -3.46
C LEU A 129 -0.02 -14.80 -4.28
N ASN A 130 1.16 -14.74 -3.65
CA ASN A 130 2.43 -15.02 -4.32
C ASN A 130 2.55 -16.49 -4.74
N ARG A 131 2.07 -17.45 -3.94
CA ARG A 131 1.97 -18.87 -4.32
C ARG A 131 0.96 -19.09 -5.45
N ASN A 132 -0.18 -18.38 -5.42
CA ASN A 132 -1.18 -18.43 -6.48
C ASN A 132 -0.67 -17.78 -7.78
N LYS A 133 0.24 -16.78 -7.71
CA LYS A 133 0.91 -16.20 -8.88
C LYS A 133 1.73 -17.27 -9.62
N ILE A 134 2.42 -18.15 -8.89
CA ILE A 134 3.16 -19.29 -9.46
C ILE A 134 2.20 -20.33 -10.08
N ILE A 135 1.02 -20.56 -9.47
CA ILE A 135 0.01 -21.47 -10.01
C ILE A 135 -0.68 -20.89 -11.24
N VAL A 136 -0.94 -19.57 -11.25
CA VAL A 136 -1.55 -18.85 -12.38
C VAL A 136 -0.55 -18.70 -13.54
N GLU A 137 0.75 -18.54 -13.28
CA GLU A 137 1.79 -18.58 -14.30
C GLU A 137 1.85 -19.94 -15.02
N ASN A 138 1.54 -21.02 -14.31
CA ASN A 138 1.42 -22.35 -14.89
C ASN A 138 0.08 -22.61 -15.64
N HIS A 139 -0.93 -21.74 -15.49
CA HIS A 139 -2.22 -21.79 -16.17
C HIS A 139 -2.42 -20.71 -17.25
N ARG A 140 -1.34 -20.06 -17.70
CA ARG A 140 -1.36 -18.96 -18.70
C ARG A 140 -1.86 -19.31 -20.10
N ASN A 141 -2.62 -20.37 -20.27
CA ASN A 141 -3.39 -20.64 -21.51
C ASN A 141 -4.88 -20.26 -21.44
N SER A 142 -5.34 -19.56 -20.42
CA SER A 142 -6.74 -19.14 -20.29
C SER A 142 -6.91 -17.63 -20.53
N LYS A 143 -7.90 -17.31 -21.35
CA LYS A 143 -8.26 -15.98 -21.88
C LYS A 143 -8.10 -14.81 -20.90
N PRO A 144 -7.53 -13.65 -21.35
CA PRO A 144 -7.33 -12.44 -20.53
C PRO A 144 -8.61 -11.85 -19.90
N GLU A 145 -9.77 -12.20 -20.42
CA GLU A 145 -11.09 -11.66 -20.04
C GLU A 145 -11.58 -12.08 -18.66
N ALA A 146 -10.93 -13.07 -18.03
CA ALA A 146 -11.37 -13.64 -16.74
C ALA A 146 -10.49 -13.23 -15.53
N GLN A 147 -9.49 -12.38 -15.73
CA GLN A 147 -8.59 -12.03 -14.63
C GLN A 147 -9.30 -11.20 -13.57
N GLN A 148 -9.18 -11.64 -12.33
CA GLN A 148 -9.69 -10.97 -11.15
C GLN A 148 -8.54 -10.62 -10.23
N ILE A 149 -8.64 -9.47 -9.57
CA ILE A 149 -7.72 -9.08 -8.50
C ILE A 149 -8.46 -8.98 -7.19
N ILE A 150 -7.76 -9.30 -6.13
CA ILE A 150 -8.24 -9.13 -4.76
C ILE A 150 -7.81 -7.75 -4.28
N LEU A 151 -8.79 -6.95 -3.89
CA LEU A 151 -8.59 -5.63 -3.30
C LEU A 151 -8.80 -5.74 -1.79
N PRO A 152 -7.74 -5.60 -0.98
CA PRO A 152 -7.90 -5.60 0.47
C PRO A 152 -8.75 -4.43 0.93
N THR A 153 -9.72 -4.69 1.81
CA THR A 153 -10.57 -3.71 2.47
C THR A 153 -10.45 -3.84 3.98
N LEU A 154 -11.01 -2.88 4.73
CA LEU A 154 -11.04 -2.92 6.21
C LEU A 154 -11.79 -4.13 6.75
N GLU A 155 -12.83 -4.57 6.06
CA GLU A 155 -13.72 -5.63 6.50
C GLU A 155 -13.34 -7.01 5.93
N GLY A 156 -12.29 -7.07 5.06
CA GLY A 156 -11.88 -8.29 4.40
C GLY A 156 -11.25 -8.02 3.03
N PHE A 157 -11.87 -8.51 1.97
CA PHE A 157 -11.42 -8.24 0.60
C PHE A 157 -12.61 -8.13 -0.35
N GLU A 158 -12.39 -7.42 -1.44
CA GLU A 158 -13.29 -7.39 -2.58
C GLU A 158 -12.60 -7.97 -3.82
N VAL A 159 -13.37 -8.62 -4.67
CA VAL A 159 -12.87 -9.14 -5.94
C VAL A 159 -13.26 -8.17 -7.04
N ALA A 160 -12.28 -7.67 -7.78
CA ALA A 160 -12.50 -6.80 -8.93
C ALA A 160 -12.04 -7.47 -10.21
N LYS A 161 -12.83 -7.30 -11.28
CA LYS A 161 -12.41 -7.74 -12.62
C LYS A 161 -11.38 -6.76 -13.16
N VAL A 162 -10.24 -7.26 -13.56
CA VAL A 162 -9.12 -6.47 -14.10
C VAL A 162 -9.55 -5.63 -15.30
N GLN A 163 -10.39 -6.19 -16.16
CA GLN A 163 -10.93 -5.50 -17.34
C GLN A 163 -11.83 -4.30 -17.00
N ASP A 164 -12.34 -4.20 -15.78
CA ASP A 164 -13.24 -3.10 -15.37
C ASP A 164 -12.45 -1.89 -14.81
N ILE A 165 -11.14 -2.04 -14.63
CA ILE A 165 -10.25 -1.00 -14.11
C ILE A 165 -9.75 -0.11 -15.26
N ILE A 166 -10.04 1.20 -15.17
CA ILE A 166 -9.57 2.21 -16.13
C ILE A 166 -8.15 2.66 -15.79
N ARG A 167 -7.92 3.00 -14.51
CA ARG A 167 -6.64 3.52 -14.03
C ARG A 167 -6.49 3.36 -12.53
N ILE A 168 -5.25 3.47 -12.09
CA ILE A 168 -4.88 3.45 -10.68
C ILE A 168 -4.02 4.68 -10.41
N LYS A 169 -4.39 5.46 -9.39
CA LYS A 169 -3.66 6.65 -8.96
C LYS A 169 -3.04 6.38 -7.59
N GLY A 170 -1.73 6.47 -7.50
CA GLY A 170 -1.00 6.42 -6.24
C GLY A 170 -1.18 7.70 -5.44
N ASN A 171 -1.42 7.55 -4.16
CA ASN A 171 -1.56 8.63 -3.19
C ASN A 171 -0.83 8.23 -1.90
N GLY A 172 0.49 8.45 -1.86
CA GLY A 172 1.33 7.93 -0.79
C GLY A 172 1.27 6.41 -0.72
N ASN A 173 0.95 5.87 0.46
CA ASN A 173 0.81 4.42 0.69
C ASN A 173 -0.49 3.81 0.17
N PHE A 174 -1.34 4.63 -0.42
CA PHE A 174 -2.64 4.24 -0.92
C PHE A 174 -2.67 4.31 -2.43
N SER A 175 -3.61 3.58 -3.00
CA SER A 175 -3.94 3.71 -4.41
C SER A 175 -5.43 3.82 -4.60
N ASP A 176 -5.84 4.79 -5.38
CA ASP A 176 -7.21 4.97 -5.84
C ASP A 176 -7.40 4.18 -7.14
N ILE A 177 -8.32 3.23 -7.16
CA ILE A 177 -8.67 2.43 -8.33
C ILE A 177 -9.97 2.97 -8.92
N TYR A 178 -9.93 3.34 -10.19
CA TYR A 178 -11.06 3.90 -10.93
C TYR A 178 -11.62 2.88 -11.90
N PHE A 179 -12.94 2.65 -11.83
CA PHE A 179 -13.65 1.63 -12.60
C PHE A 179 -14.51 2.23 -13.69
N LYS A 180 -14.79 1.44 -14.75
CA LYS A 180 -15.64 1.82 -15.90
C LYS A 180 -17.08 2.18 -15.52
N ASN A 181 -17.57 1.72 -14.38
CA ASN A 181 -18.90 2.06 -13.86
C ASN A 181 -18.93 3.41 -13.11
N GLY A 182 -17.82 4.17 -13.13
CA GLY A 182 -17.68 5.44 -12.43
C GLY A 182 -17.36 5.31 -10.93
N SER A 183 -17.32 4.10 -10.38
CA SER A 183 -16.93 3.91 -8.99
C SER A 183 -15.43 4.11 -8.80
N LYS A 184 -15.08 4.54 -7.60
CA LYS A 184 -13.70 4.68 -7.14
C LYS A 184 -13.53 3.88 -5.85
N LYS A 185 -12.45 3.11 -5.76
CA LYS A 185 -12.07 2.41 -4.54
C LYS A 185 -10.66 2.79 -4.15
N MET A 186 -10.48 3.05 -2.88
CA MET A 186 -9.17 3.29 -2.31
C MET A 186 -8.71 2.02 -1.60
N VAL A 187 -7.46 1.63 -1.82
CA VAL A 187 -6.84 0.47 -1.19
C VAL A 187 -5.51 0.86 -0.56
N CYS A 188 -5.20 0.24 0.57
CA CYS A 188 -3.95 0.44 1.29
C CYS A 188 -2.83 -0.38 0.65
N ARG A 189 -2.48 0.02 -0.56
CA ARG A 189 -1.35 -0.53 -1.33
C ARG A 189 -0.70 0.57 -2.13
N PHE A 190 0.63 0.56 -2.17
CA PHE A 190 1.41 1.45 -3.04
C PHE A 190 1.11 1.17 -4.50
N LEU A 191 1.29 2.18 -5.33
CA LEU A 191 1.15 2.03 -6.77
C LEU A 191 2.07 0.94 -7.35
N LYS A 192 3.28 0.78 -6.80
CA LYS A 192 4.21 -0.27 -7.21
C LYS A 192 3.66 -1.69 -7.00
N TYR A 193 2.83 -1.91 -5.97
CA TYR A 193 2.15 -3.20 -5.80
C TYR A 193 1.32 -3.58 -7.03
N PHE A 194 0.61 -2.61 -7.61
CA PHE A 194 -0.20 -2.82 -8.82
C PHE A 194 0.66 -2.90 -10.08
N ASP A 195 1.78 -2.19 -10.13
CA ASP A 195 2.76 -2.27 -11.21
C ASP A 195 3.36 -3.67 -11.32
N ASP A 196 3.64 -4.30 -10.16
CA ASP A 196 4.16 -5.67 -10.08
C ASP A 196 3.07 -6.75 -10.27
N LEU A 197 1.80 -6.44 -9.95
CA LEU A 197 0.68 -7.38 -9.99
C LEU A 197 0.01 -7.45 -11.36
N LEU A 198 -0.10 -6.30 -12.05
CA LEU A 198 -0.87 -6.15 -13.27
C LEU A 198 0.05 -6.15 -14.50
N ASP A 199 -0.14 -7.17 -15.32
CA ASP A 199 0.47 -7.23 -16.65
C ASP A 199 -0.37 -6.41 -17.66
N LYS A 200 0.00 -6.44 -18.95
CA LYS A 200 -0.82 -5.86 -20.03
C LYS A 200 -2.30 -6.26 -19.87
N PRO A 201 -3.21 -5.30 -20.06
CA PRO A 201 -3.04 -4.02 -20.75
C PRO A 201 -2.69 -2.82 -19.84
N PHE A 202 -2.14 -3.02 -18.66
CA PHE A 202 -1.75 -1.93 -17.77
C PHE A 202 -0.33 -1.45 -18.03
N ILE A 203 -0.16 -0.13 -17.98
CA ILE A 203 1.14 0.50 -18.14
C ILE A 203 1.30 1.67 -17.18
N ARG A 204 2.46 1.76 -16.57
CA ARG A 204 2.81 2.92 -15.77
C ARG A 204 3.17 4.10 -16.66
N VAL A 205 2.55 5.26 -16.44
CA VAL A 205 2.74 6.47 -17.26
C VAL A 205 3.28 7.65 -16.46
N HIS A 206 3.21 7.56 -15.14
CA HIS A 206 3.70 8.59 -14.23
C HIS A 206 4.13 7.94 -12.90
N LYS A 207 4.93 8.65 -12.09
CA LYS A 207 5.29 8.18 -10.73
C LYS A 207 4.06 7.84 -9.88
N SER A 208 2.91 8.46 -10.17
CA SER A 208 1.65 8.28 -9.44
C SER A 208 0.50 7.71 -10.28
N HIS A 209 0.72 7.25 -11.51
CA HIS A 209 -0.37 6.73 -12.35
C HIS A 209 0.03 5.48 -13.14
N ILE A 210 -0.85 4.48 -13.06
CA ILE A 210 -0.93 3.32 -13.96
C ILE A 210 -2.26 3.44 -14.71
N ILE A 211 -2.26 3.20 -16.02
CA ILE A 211 -3.46 3.24 -16.86
C ILE A 211 -3.66 1.92 -17.59
N ASN A 212 -4.90 1.61 -17.90
CA ASN A 212 -5.25 0.52 -18.82
C ASN A 212 -5.35 1.10 -20.22
N ILE A 213 -4.48 0.64 -21.12
CA ILE A 213 -4.37 1.16 -22.50
C ILE A 213 -5.66 0.96 -23.32
N ASN A 214 -6.50 -0.03 -22.95
CA ASN A 214 -7.79 -0.27 -23.62
C ASN A 214 -8.80 0.87 -23.40
N TYR A 215 -8.58 1.74 -22.41
CA TYR A 215 -9.41 2.88 -22.09
C TYR A 215 -8.83 4.22 -22.54
N VAL A 216 -7.74 4.22 -23.31
CA VAL A 216 -7.16 5.44 -23.89
C VAL A 216 -8.04 5.93 -25.03
N LEU A 217 -8.54 7.17 -24.92
CA LEU A 217 -9.29 7.85 -25.96
C LEU A 217 -8.38 8.65 -26.90
N SER A 218 -7.42 9.37 -26.34
CA SER A 218 -6.51 10.19 -27.12
C SER A 218 -5.20 10.45 -26.39
N TYR A 219 -4.19 10.81 -27.17
CA TYR A 219 -2.90 11.28 -26.68
C TYR A 219 -2.48 12.50 -27.52
N ASN A 220 -2.08 13.57 -26.87
CA ASN A 220 -1.66 14.79 -27.53
C ASN A 220 -0.12 14.94 -27.54
N LYS A 221 0.41 15.78 -28.46
CA LYS A 221 1.84 16.04 -28.57
C LYS A 221 2.44 16.69 -27.32
N GLY A 222 1.62 17.32 -26.47
CA GLY A 222 2.00 17.89 -25.17
C GLY A 222 2.31 16.85 -24.10
N GLY A 223 2.06 15.57 -24.38
CA GLY A 223 2.36 14.48 -23.44
C GLY A 223 1.19 14.11 -22.51
N VAL A 224 -0.02 14.55 -22.82
CA VAL A 224 -1.23 14.24 -22.04
C VAL A 224 -2.02 13.15 -22.72
N VAL A 225 -2.41 12.11 -21.96
CA VAL A 225 -3.34 11.06 -22.36
C VAL A 225 -4.71 11.33 -21.72
N VAL A 226 -5.77 11.16 -22.52
CA VAL A 226 -7.17 11.24 -22.08
C VAL A 226 -7.75 9.83 -22.04
N LEU A 227 -8.38 9.48 -20.94
CA LEU A 227 -9.01 8.17 -20.72
C LEU A 227 -10.53 8.26 -20.84
N SER A 228 -11.20 7.10 -20.90
CA SER A 228 -12.65 6.98 -21.05
C SER A 228 -13.47 7.57 -19.87
N ASP A 229 -12.83 7.76 -18.69
CA ASP A 229 -13.41 8.47 -17.55
C ASP A 229 -13.18 10.01 -17.65
N HIS A 230 -12.76 10.50 -18.82
CA HIS A 230 -12.42 11.89 -19.11
C HIS A 230 -11.29 12.46 -18.25
N SER A 231 -10.52 11.60 -17.58
CA SER A 231 -9.33 12.04 -16.86
C SER A 231 -8.20 12.35 -17.85
N GLU A 232 -7.52 13.47 -17.59
CA GLU A 232 -6.30 13.89 -18.30
C GLU A 232 -5.08 13.56 -17.42
N ILE A 233 -4.15 12.80 -17.97
CA ILE A 233 -2.97 12.34 -17.24
C ILE A 233 -1.73 12.72 -18.04
N GLU A 234 -0.83 13.47 -17.42
CA GLU A 234 0.47 13.79 -18.00
C GLU A 234 1.40 12.58 -17.91
N ILE A 235 1.98 12.21 -19.04
CA ILE A 235 2.96 11.13 -19.12
C ILE A 235 4.34 11.71 -18.85
N SER A 236 5.01 11.22 -17.80
CA SER A 236 6.35 11.69 -17.50
C SER A 236 7.37 11.21 -18.52
N ALA A 237 8.46 11.96 -18.70
CA ALA A 237 9.50 11.67 -19.69
C ALA A 237 10.04 10.23 -19.56
N THR A 238 10.13 9.72 -18.33
CA THR A 238 10.62 8.37 -18.02
C THR A 238 9.77 7.25 -18.66
N TYR A 239 8.44 7.42 -18.71
CA TYR A 239 7.51 6.38 -19.17
C TYR A 239 6.99 6.60 -20.58
N LYS A 240 7.37 7.73 -21.21
CA LYS A 240 6.84 8.14 -22.52
C LYS A 240 7.20 7.17 -23.64
N ALA A 241 8.43 6.66 -23.62
CA ALA A 241 8.90 5.74 -24.66
C ALA A 241 8.11 4.41 -24.62
N ASP A 242 7.93 3.85 -23.43
CA ASP A 242 7.20 2.60 -23.23
C ASP A 242 5.72 2.76 -23.60
N PHE A 243 5.08 3.85 -23.18
CA PHE A 243 3.70 4.15 -23.58
C PHE A 243 3.54 4.23 -25.10
N LEU A 244 4.40 4.98 -25.80
CA LEU A 244 4.29 5.13 -27.25
C LEU A 244 4.56 3.83 -28.00
N ASN A 245 5.37 2.93 -27.45
CA ASN A 245 5.64 1.63 -28.06
C ASN A 245 4.40 0.73 -28.08
N GLU A 246 3.46 0.89 -27.14
CA GLU A 246 2.19 0.13 -27.14
C GLU A 246 1.28 0.47 -28.33
N PHE A 247 1.43 1.65 -28.94
CA PHE A 247 0.63 2.12 -30.06
C PHE A 247 1.38 2.12 -31.40
N LYS A 248 2.66 1.73 -31.43
CA LYS A 248 3.39 1.49 -32.67
C LYS A 248 2.98 0.11 -33.19
N ARG A 249 2.24 0.10 -34.26
CA ARG A 249 1.99 -1.07 -35.10
C ARG A 249 3.08 -1.20 -36.14
#